data_e0bd1e2dc1c3c394e436af34e563831e
#
_entry.id   e0bd1e2dc1c3c394e436af34e563831e
#
_cell.length_a   1.000
_cell.length_b   1.000
_cell.length_c   1.000
_cell.angle_alpha   90.00
_cell.angle_beta   90.00
_cell.angle_gamma   90.00
#
_symmetry.space_group_name_H-M   'P 1'
#
loop_
_entity.id
_entity.type
_entity.pdbx_description
1 polymer ?
#
loop_
_entity_poly.entity_id
_entity_poly.type
_entity_poly.pdbx_seq_one_letter_code
_entity_poly.pdbx_strand_id
1 'polypeptide(L)'
;VLNSMTPQERQEAYRCDITYVTNNELGFDYLRDNMVIYKEQLVLRDLNFAIIDEVDSVLVDEARTPLIISGPAEKPKDYYTVVSKLIPRLRAEEDYTVDEKAKNVMLTEEGVSHVEKLLGIENLADESNMELAHHVNQGLRAHVIMKRDRDYVVRDDQVIIVDEFTGRLMFGRRYSEGLHQAIEAKEGVKIEKESQTLATITFQNYFRMYNKLAGMTGTAKTEEDEFR
;
A
#
# COMPACT_ATOMS: atom_id res chain seq x y z
N VAL A 1 -24.79 5.74 -13.88
CA VAL A 1 -23.37 6.12 -13.96
C VAL A 1 -22.59 4.92 -14.50
N LEU A 2 -21.70 5.17 -15.45
CA LEU A 2 -20.85 4.17 -16.10
C LEU A 2 -19.37 4.49 -15.91
N ASN A 3 -18.53 3.47 -15.98
CA ASN A 3 -17.07 3.62 -15.84
C ASN A 3 -16.46 4.57 -16.90
N SER A 4 -17.02 4.62 -18.10
CA SER A 4 -16.55 5.47 -19.20
C SER A 4 -16.90 6.96 -19.07
N MET A 5 -17.73 7.34 -18.09
CA MET A 5 -18.17 8.73 -17.89
C MET A 5 -17.07 9.61 -17.31
N THR A 6 -16.99 10.83 -17.84
CA THR A 6 -16.16 11.91 -17.29
C THR A 6 -16.71 12.41 -15.94
N PRO A 7 -15.92 13.13 -15.13
CA PRO A 7 -16.42 13.72 -13.88
C PRO A 7 -17.64 14.62 -14.07
N GLN A 8 -17.69 15.40 -15.14
CA GLN A 8 -18.82 16.27 -15.46
C GLN A 8 -20.09 15.48 -15.77
N GLU A 9 -20.00 14.45 -16.61
CA GLU A 9 -21.12 13.55 -16.91
C GLU A 9 -21.61 12.82 -15.65
N ARG A 10 -20.69 12.43 -14.74
CA ARG A 10 -21.03 11.83 -13.44
C ARG A 10 -21.79 12.83 -12.56
N GLN A 11 -21.35 14.09 -12.48
CA GLN A 11 -22.05 15.14 -11.74
C GLN A 11 -23.48 15.33 -12.25
N GLU A 12 -23.68 15.38 -13.57
CA GLU A 12 -25.01 15.49 -14.17
C GLU A 12 -25.89 14.28 -13.84
N ALA A 13 -25.34 13.06 -13.94
CA ALA A 13 -26.05 11.84 -13.62
C ALA A 13 -26.45 11.77 -12.14
N TYR A 14 -25.58 12.17 -11.22
CA TYR A 14 -25.89 12.19 -9.78
C TYR A 14 -26.85 13.31 -9.36
N ARG A 15 -27.06 14.33 -10.20
CA ARG A 15 -28.07 15.38 -9.97
C ARG A 15 -29.50 14.94 -10.35
N CYS A 16 -29.67 13.82 -11.06
CA CYS A 16 -30.95 13.28 -11.38
C CYS A 16 -31.69 12.78 -10.13
N ASP A 17 -33.01 12.78 -10.13
CA ASP A 17 -33.83 12.30 -9.01
C ASP A 17 -33.55 10.84 -8.66
N ILE A 18 -33.32 10.01 -9.68
CA ILE A 18 -32.94 8.60 -9.55
C ILE A 18 -31.66 8.36 -10.32
N THR A 19 -30.65 7.75 -9.65
CA THR A 19 -29.38 7.40 -10.25
C THR A 19 -29.13 5.90 -10.13
N TYR A 20 -28.85 5.23 -11.24
CA TYR A 20 -28.39 3.86 -11.28
C TYR A 20 -26.87 3.82 -11.41
N VAL A 21 -26.23 3.06 -10.56
CA VAL A 21 -24.77 2.93 -10.51
C VAL A 21 -24.40 1.59 -9.87
N THR A 22 -23.27 1.01 -10.26
CA THR A 22 -22.76 -0.18 -9.57
C THR A 22 -22.16 0.20 -8.22
N ASN A 23 -22.17 -0.72 -7.25
CA ASN A 23 -21.59 -0.53 -5.92
C ASN A 23 -20.11 -0.10 -5.98
N ASN A 24 -19.33 -0.70 -6.88
CA ASN A 24 -17.92 -0.37 -7.07
C ASN A 24 -17.73 1.07 -7.57
N GLU A 25 -18.43 1.47 -8.65
CA GLU A 25 -18.33 2.83 -9.20
C GLU A 25 -18.74 3.89 -8.17
N LEU A 26 -19.81 3.62 -7.42
CA LEU A 26 -20.31 4.50 -6.38
C LEU A 26 -19.29 4.66 -5.24
N GLY A 27 -18.71 3.56 -4.78
CA GLY A 27 -17.69 3.58 -3.73
C GLY A 27 -16.41 4.26 -4.19
N PHE A 28 -15.97 4.05 -5.43
CA PHE A 28 -14.82 4.77 -5.98
C PHE A 28 -15.08 6.25 -6.22
N ASP A 29 -16.28 6.64 -6.62
CA ASP A 29 -16.65 8.07 -6.71
C ASP A 29 -16.60 8.73 -5.33
N TYR A 30 -17.08 8.06 -4.29
CA TYR A 30 -16.94 8.54 -2.91
C TYR A 30 -15.47 8.71 -2.50
N LEU A 31 -14.62 7.74 -2.78
CA LEU A 31 -13.19 7.87 -2.47
C LEU A 31 -12.54 9.02 -3.25
N ARG A 32 -12.87 9.18 -4.53
CA ARG A 32 -12.38 10.30 -5.35
C ARG A 32 -12.84 11.66 -4.80
N ASP A 33 -14.11 11.76 -4.39
CA ASP A 33 -14.65 12.99 -3.81
C ASP A 33 -13.94 13.39 -2.51
N ASN A 34 -13.47 12.43 -1.70
CA ASN A 34 -12.69 12.70 -0.51
C ASN A 34 -11.22 13.10 -0.79
N MET A 35 -10.79 13.04 -2.03
CA MET A 35 -9.44 13.43 -2.45
C MET A 35 -9.41 14.78 -3.20
N VAL A 36 -10.56 15.36 -3.53
CA VAL A 36 -10.62 16.65 -4.23
C VAL A 36 -10.32 17.82 -3.28
N ILE A 37 -9.75 18.89 -3.84
CA ILE A 37 -9.39 20.09 -3.08
C ILE A 37 -10.55 21.12 -3.08
N TYR A 38 -11.31 21.17 -4.17
CA TYR A 38 -12.37 22.16 -4.35
C TYR A 38 -13.75 21.50 -4.36
N LYS A 39 -14.72 22.13 -3.70
CA LYS A 39 -16.11 21.61 -3.58
C LYS A 39 -16.79 21.41 -4.94
N GLU A 40 -16.45 22.23 -5.92
CA GLU A 40 -16.99 22.16 -7.28
C GLU A 40 -16.57 20.88 -8.03
N GLN A 41 -15.54 20.19 -7.55
CA GLN A 41 -15.04 18.94 -8.11
C GLN A 41 -15.79 17.70 -7.59
N LEU A 42 -16.58 17.85 -6.53
CA LEU A 42 -17.40 16.75 -5.99
C LEU A 42 -18.41 16.28 -7.04
N VAL A 43 -18.51 14.98 -7.23
CA VAL A 43 -19.47 14.39 -8.16
C VAL A 43 -20.73 13.90 -7.45
N LEU A 44 -20.61 13.42 -6.21
CA LEU A 44 -21.73 12.93 -5.42
C LEU A 44 -22.56 14.06 -4.83
N ARG A 45 -23.82 13.77 -4.58
CA ARG A 45 -24.74 14.58 -3.76
C ARG A 45 -24.86 14.01 -2.36
N ASP A 46 -25.70 14.62 -1.51
CA ASP A 46 -25.98 14.13 -0.17
C ASP A 46 -26.50 12.67 -0.19
N LEU A 47 -26.01 11.86 0.73
CA LEU A 47 -26.31 10.44 0.85
C LEU A 47 -27.67 10.25 1.56
N ASN A 48 -28.76 10.46 0.85
CA ASN A 48 -30.09 10.46 1.44
C ASN A 48 -30.73 9.07 1.46
N PHE A 49 -30.92 8.43 0.31
CA PHE A 49 -31.55 7.12 0.20
C PHE A 49 -30.86 6.25 -0.84
N ALA A 50 -30.55 5.01 -0.48
CA ALA A 50 -30.08 4.00 -1.41
C ALA A 50 -30.94 2.73 -1.35
N ILE A 51 -31.15 2.11 -2.51
CA ILE A 51 -31.70 0.77 -2.65
C ILE A 51 -30.60 -0.10 -3.27
N ILE A 52 -30.19 -1.14 -2.55
CA ILE A 52 -29.12 -2.05 -2.97
C ILE A 52 -29.76 -3.31 -3.53
N ASP A 53 -29.47 -3.61 -4.79
CA ASP A 53 -29.79 -4.89 -5.39
C ASP A 53 -28.71 -5.92 -5.03
N GLU A 54 -29.11 -7.19 -4.89
CA GLU A 54 -28.23 -8.27 -4.40
C GLU A 54 -27.52 -7.88 -3.08
N VAL A 55 -28.33 -7.41 -2.12
CA VAL A 55 -27.84 -6.81 -0.86
C VAL A 55 -27.06 -7.79 0.01
N ASP A 56 -27.33 -9.08 -0.08
CA ASP A 56 -26.58 -10.17 0.57
C ASP A 56 -25.14 -10.21 0.07
N SER A 57 -24.91 -10.16 -1.23
CA SER A 57 -23.55 -10.09 -1.78
C SER A 57 -22.84 -8.83 -1.33
N VAL A 58 -23.47 -7.66 -1.39
CA VAL A 58 -22.85 -6.37 -1.13
C VAL A 58 -22.61 -6.11 0.36
N LEU A 59 -23.56 -6.45 1.24
CA LEU A 59 -23.52 -6.09 2.67
C LEU A 59 -23.32 -7.27 3.62
N VAL A 60 -23.25 -8.50 3.11
CA VAL A 60 -22.86 -9.70 3.87
C VAL A 60 -21.54 -10.22 3.36
N ASP A 61 -21.50 -10.79 2.14
CA ASP A 61 -20.31 -11.46 1.60
C ASP A 61 -19.12 -10.49 1.41
N GLU A 62 -19.35 -9.35 0.80
CA GLU A 62 -18.33 -8.35 0.47
C GLU A 62 -18.31 -7.15 1.44
N ALA A 63 -19.10 -7.17 2.50
CA ALA A 63 -19.29 -6.05 3.42
C ALA A 63 -17.97 -5.43 3.91
N ARG A 64 -17.00 -6.27 4.22
CA ARG A 64 -15.68 -5.89 4.77
C ARG A 64 -14.59 -5.78 3.72
N THR A 65 -14.86 -6.10 2.47
CA THR A 65 -13.89 -5.96 1.37
C THR A 65 -13.62 -4.48 1.12
N PRO A 66 -12.37 -4.01 1.25
CA PRO A 66 -12.06 -2.61 1.06
C PRO A 66 -11.95 -2.24 -0.42
N LEU A 67 -12.55 -1.13 -0.78
CA LEU A 67 -12.20 -0.38 -1.98
C LEU A 67 -10.97 0.47 -1.67
N ILE A 68 -9.97 0.44 -2.52
CA ILE A 68 -8.68 1.10 -2.27
C ILE A 68 -8.29 1.93 -3.49
N ILE A 69 -7.95 3.20 -3.28
CA ILE A 69 -7.23 4.02 -4.25
C ILE A 69 -5.79 4.13 -3.80
N SER A 70 -4.88 3.68 -4.66
CA SER A 70 -3.45 3.79 -4.43
C SER A 70 -2.84 4.81 -5.40
N GLY A 71 -1.83 5.53 -4.94
CA GLY A 71 -1.04 6.43 -5.76
C GLY A 71 0.46 6.20 -5.55
N PRO A 72 1.31 6.72 -6.46
CA PRO A 72 2.74 6.67 -6.23
C PRO A 72 3.08 7.47 -4.97
N ALA A 73 3.86 6.89 -4.07
CA ALA A 73 4.47 7.64 -2.99
C ALA A 73 5.31 8.80 -3.56
N GLU A 74 5.37 9.92 -2.84
CA GLU A 74 6.27 11.02 -3.21
C GLU A 74 7.67 10.45 -3.45
N LYS A 75 8.43 11.06 -4.38
CA LYS A 75 9.80 10.64 -4.67
C LYS A 75 10.60 10.75 -3.37
N PRO A 76 11.02 9.64 -2.72
CA PRO A 76 12.04 9.75 -1.71
C PRO A 76 13.28 10.35 -2.36
N LYS A 77 14.03 11.16 -1.63
CA LYS A 77 15.43 11.44 -1.96
C LYS A 77 16.05 10.07 -2.26
N ASP A 78 16.97 9.97 -3.21
CA ASP A 78 17.53 8.70 -3.68
C ASP A 78 18.36 7.96 -2.60
N TYR A 79 17.73 7.77 -1.42
CA TYR A 79 18.35 7.13 -0.26
C TYR A 79 18.66 5.67 -0.53
N TYR A 80 17.84 4.97 -1.33
CA TYR A 80 18.09 3.58 -1.67
C TYR A 80 19.44 3.38 -2.36
N THR A 81 19.74 4.19 -3.37
CA THR A 81 21.01 4.11 -4.10
C THR A 81 22.20 4.54 -3.22
N VAL A 82 22.02 5.58 -2.40
CA VAL A 82 23.07 6.06 -1.49
C VAL A 82 23.39 5.00 -0.45
N VAL A 83 22.37 4.46 0.22
CA VAL A 83 22.50 3.43 1.25
C VAL A 83 23.08 2.14 0.67
N SER A 84 22.61 1.70 -0.51
CA SER A 84 23.13 0.48 -1.15
C SER A 84 24.65 0.53 -1.42
N LYS A 85 25.19 1.72 -1.69
CA LYS A 85 26.64 1.92 -1.86
C LYS A 85 27.40 2.02 -0.53
N LEU A 86 26.70 2.40 0.55
CA LEU A 86 27.26 2.56 1.88
C LEU A 86 27.42 1.21 2.60
N ILE A 87 26.35 0.37 2.58
CA ILE A 87 26.33 -0.89 3.36
C ILE A 87 27.55 -1.78 3.12
N PRO A 88 28.06 -1.99 1.89
CA PRO A 88 29.25 -2.82 1.67
C PRO A 88 30.54 -2.31 2.33
N ARG A 89 30.56 -1.07 2.86
CA ARG A 89 31.69 -0.49 3.58
C ARG A 89 31.67 -0.81 5.07
N LEU A 90 30.54 -1.31 5.59
CA LEU A 90 30.37 -1.72 6.97
C LEU A 90 30.94 -3.11 7.19
N ARG A 91 31.49 -3.34 8.39
CA ARG A 91 32.15 -4.58 8.80
C ARG A 91 31.22 -5.38 9.72
N ALA A 92 31.09 -6.66 9.45
CA ALA A 92 30.37 -7.57 10.34
C ALA A 92 31.11 -7.64 11.71
N GLU A 93 30.33 -7.82 12.77
CA GLU A 93 30.74 -7.91 14.18
C GLU A 93 31.30 -6.59 14.77
N GLU A 94 31.76 -5.65 13.95
CA GLU A 94 32.22 -4.33 14.37
C GLU A 94 31.11 -3.30 14.23
N ASP A 95 30.56 -3.14 13.01
CA ASP A 95 29.55 -2.14 12.69
C ASP A 95 28.11 -2.66 12.84
N TYR A 96 27.90 -3.97 12.71
CA TYR A 96 26.59 -4.58 12.88
C TYR A 96 26.67 -6.01 13.39
N THR A 97 25.63 -6.44 14.10
CA THR A 97 25.45 -7.82 14.57
C THR A 97 24.30 -8.49 13.85
N VAL A 98 24.41 -9.81 13.65
CA VAL A 98 23.42 -10.63 12.94
C VAL A 98 22.83 -11.66 13.88
N ASP A 99 21.50 -11.69 14.03
CA ASP A 99 20.81 -12.81 14.64
C ASP A 99 20.21 -13.69 13.52
N GLU A 100 20.91 -14.78 13.21
CA GLU A 100 20.47 -15.69 12.15
C GLU A 100 19.15 -16.38 12.45
N LYS A 101 18.85 -16.65 13.73
CA LYS A 101 17.60 -17.32 14.14
C LYS A 101 16.39 -16.41 13.99
N ALA A 102 16.54 -15.16 14.40
CA ALA A 102 15.51 -14.14 14.26
C ALA A 102 15.47 -13.52 12.86
N LYS A 103 16.40 -13.86 11.96
CA LYS A 103 16.61 -13.22 10.65
C LYS A 103 16.65 -11.68 10.79
N ASN A 104 17.38 -11.21 11.80
CA ASN A 104 17.49 -9.79 12.11
C ASN A 104 18.96 -9.34 12.07
N VAL A 105 19.14 -8.06 11.77
CA VAL A 105 20.45 -7.40 11.77
C VAL A 105 20.30 -6.02 12.39
N MET A 106 21.25 -5.64 13.24
CA MET A 106 21.23 -4.37 13.96
C MET A 106 22.61 -3.71 13.92
N LEU A 107 22.64 -2.39 13.75
CA LEU A 107 23.87 -1.61 13.90
C LEU A 107 24.33 -1.64 15.37
N THR A 108 25.64 -1.68 15.56
CA THR A 108 26.28 -1.41 16.84
C THR A 108 26.41 0.11 17.06
N GLU A 109 26.86 0.56 18.24
CA GLU A 109 27.15 1.98 18.48
C GLU A 109 28.28 2.48 17.55
N GLU A 110 29.29 1.66 17.32
CA GLU A 110 30.38 1.93 16.37
C GLU A 110 29.83 2.02 14.94
N GLY A 111 28.92 1.10 14.57
CA GLY A 111 28.25 1.10 13.26
C GLY A 111 27.40 2.34 13.01
N VAL A 112 26.65 2.79 14.02
CA VAL A 112 25.90 4.06 13.93
C VAL A 112 26.87 5.23 13.67
N SER A 113 27.93 5.35 14.47
CA SER A 113 28.93 6.42 14.30
C SER A 113 29.63 6.34 12.94
N HIS A 114 29.86 5.14 12.41
CA HIS A 114 30.46 4.94 11.09
C HIS A 114 29.49 5.36 9.97
N VAL A 115 28.21 5.00 10.07
CA VAL A 115 27.17 5.42 9.13
C VAL A 115 27.01 6.94 9.12
N GLU A 116 26.93 7.58 10.30
CA GLU A 116 26.85 9.04 10.45
C GLU A 116 28.03 9.74 9.75
N LYS A 117 29.24 9.24 9.96
CA LYS A 117 30.43 9.76 9.32
C LYS A 117 30.42 9.60 7.80
N LEU A 118 29.96 8.44 7.29
CA LEU A 118 29.87 8.17 5.85
C LEU A 118 28.77 9.01 5.16
N LEU A 119 27.70 9.33 5.87
CA LEU A 119 26.60 10.16 5.38
C LEU A 119 26.83 11.66 5.61
N GLY A 120 27.77 12.03 6.46
CA GLY A 120 28.05 13.42 6.83
C GLY A 120 26.94 14.06 7.68
N ILE A 121 26.30 13.27 8.55
CA ILE A 121 25.26 13.71 9.48
C ILE A 121 25.76 13.63 10.92
N GLU A 122 25.20 14.41 11.82
CA GLU A 122 25.62 14.45 13.23
C GLU A 122 24.98 13.39 14.08
N ASN A 123 23.69 13.06 13.82
CA ASN A 123 22.94 12.09 14.61
C ASN A 123 21.90 11.36 13.74
N LEU A 124 22.06 10.06 13.59
CA LEU A 124 21.15 9.20 12.83
C LEU A 124 19.78 9.04 13.52
N ALA A 125 19.71 9.18 14.84
CA ALA A 125 18.50 9.05 15.64
C ALA A 125 17.69 10.37 15.72
N ASP A 126 18.18 11.47 15.14
CA ASP A 126 17.45 12.72 15.07
C ASP A 126 16.13 12.57 14.25
N GLU A 127 15.08 13.27 14.66
CA GLU A 127 13.77 13.24 13.99
C GLU A 127 13.88 13.57 12.49
N SER A 128 14.74 14.50 12.13
CA SER A 128 15.02 14.87 10.74
C SER A 128 15.66 13.75 9.91
N ASN A 129 16.28 12.76 10.54
CA ASN A 129 17.01 11.66 9.93
C ASN A 129 16.27 10.30 10.05
N MET A 130 15.07 10.26 10.64
CA MET A 130 14.33 9.00 10.86
C MET A 130 14.07 8.24 9.56
N GLU A 131 13.73 8.94 8.46
CA GLU A 131 13.55 8.33 7.14
C GLU A 131 14.85 7.70 6.64
N LEU A 132 15.98 8.39 6.79
CA LEU A 132 17.29 7.90 6.40
C LEU A 132 17.71 6.71 7.25
N ALA A 133 17.47 6.73 8.56
CA ALA A 133 17.72 5.62 9.47
C ALA A 133 16.90 4.38 9.06
N HIS A 134 15.64 4.56 8.67
CA HIS A 134 14.81 3.47 8.14
C HIS A 134 15.44 2.87 6.88
N HIS A 135 15.86 3.70 5.92
CA HIS A 135 16.51 3.22 4.68
C HIS A 135 17.83 2.48 4.97
N VAL A 136 18.63 2.96 5.93
CA VAL A 136 19.86 2.26 6.37
C VAL A 136 19.54 0.88 6.93
N ASN A 137 18.51 0.75 7.77
CA ASN A 137 18.09 -0.53 8.32
C ASN A 137 17.59 -1.49 7.22
N GLN A 138 16.77 -1.01 6.28
CA GLN A 138 16.32 -1.84 5.16
C GLN A 138 17.44 -2.23 4.21
N GLY A 139 18.38 -1.30 3.93
CA GLY A 139 19.60 -1.59 3.17
C GLY A 139 20.45 -2.66 3.82
N LEU A 140 20.64 -2.57 5.14
CA LEU A 140 21.38 -3.55 5.92
C LEU A 140 20.71 -4.94 5.86
N ARG A 141 19.39 -5.02 6.04
CA ARG A 141 18.62 -6.27 5.87
C ARG A 141 18.76 -6.84 4.46
N ALA A 142 18.65 -5.99 3.43
CA ALA A 142 18.78 -6.41 2.04
C ALA A 142 20.14 -7.02 1.73
N HIS A 143 21.23 -6.43 2.23
CA HIS A 143 22.60 -6.89 1.95
C HIS A 143 23.01 -8.09 2.80
N VAL A 144 22.64 -8.11 4.07
CA VAL A 144 23.14 -9.08 5.06
C VAL A 144 22.23 -10.31 5.14
N ILE A 145 20.92 -10.11 5.27
CA ILE A 145 19.94 -11.17 5.49
C ILE A 145 19.44 -11.78 4.17
N MET A 146 19.06 -10.92 3.20
CA MET A 146 18.43 -11.37 1.97
C MET A 146 19.46 -11.91 0.97
N LYS A 147 19.30 -13.17 0.58
CA LYS A 147 20.24 -13.87 -0.31
C LYS A 147 19.59 -14.12 -1.67
N ARG A 148 20.31 -13.71 -2.72
CA ARG A 148 19.93 -14.02 -4.11
C ARG A 148 19.91 -15.55 -4.30
N ASP A 149 18.99 -16.02 -5.13
CA ASP A 149 18.74 -17.44 -5.46
C ASP A 149 18.24 -18.30 -4.27
N ARG A 150 17.96 -17.68 -3.12
CA ARG A 150 17.31 -18.29 -1.97
C ARG A 150 16.02 -17.56 -1.59
N ASP A 151 16.12 -16.27 -1.28
CA ASP A 151 15.00 -15.44 -0.83
C ASP A 151 14.35 -14.69 -1.99
N TYR A 152 15.09 -14.45 -3.05
CA TYR A 152 14.63 -13.80 -4.29
C TYR A 152 15.51 -14.20 -5.48
N VAL A 153 14.99 -13.99 -6.67
CA VAL A 153 15.75 -14.08 -7.94
C VAL A 153 15.64 -12.76 -8.70
N VAL A 154 16.59 -12.51 -9.61
CA VAL A 154 16.54 -11.37 -10.53
C VAL A 154 16.28 -11.90 -11.94
N ARG A 155 15.17 -11.47 -12.56
CA ARG A 155 14.80 -11.80 -13.94
C ARG A 155 14.19 -10.57 -14.62
N ASP A 156 14.52 -10.36 -15.86
CA ASP A 156 13.97 -9.27 -16.69
C ASP A 156 14.05 -7.89 -16.00
N ASP A 157 15.18 -7.60 -15.36
CA ASP A 157 15.44 -6.37 -14.58
C ASP A 157 14.49 -6.17 -13.38
N GLN A 158 13.95 -7.27 -12.86
CA GLN A 158 13.04 -7.27 -11.70
C GLN A 158 13.49 -8.25 -10.63
N VAL A 159 13.25 -7.87 -9.37
CA VAL A 159 13.39 -8.74 -8.21
C VAL A 159 12.07 -9.51 -8.02
N ILE A 160 12.15 -10.83 -7.97
CA ILE A 160 11.00 -11.71 -7.77
C ILE A 160 11.24 -12.52 -6.49
N ILE A 161 10.28 -12.49 -5.57
CA ILE A 161 10.35 -13.22 -4.30
C ILE A 161 10.29 -14.73 -4.55
N VAL A 162 11.08 -15.47 -3.80
CA VAL A 162 11.01 -16.92 -3.70
C VAL A 162 10.30 -17.30 -2.39
N ASP A 163 9.25 -18.09 -2.49
CA ASP A 163 8.55 -18.59 -1.30
C ASP A 163 9.45 -19.56 -0.52
N GLU A 164 9.65 -19.28 0.76
CA GLU A 164 10.59 -20.01 1.62
C GLU A 164 10.21 -21.51 1.77
N PHE A 165 8.92 -21.84 1.72
CA PHE A 165 8.44 -23.19 1.97
C PHE A 165 8.32 -24.01 0.68
N THR A 166 7.91 -23.40 -0.40
CA THR A 166 7.62 -24.11 -1.67
C THR A 166 8.70 -23.90 -2.73
N GLY A 167 9.59 -22.93 -2.56
CA GLY A 167 10.58 -22.53 -3.58
C GLY A 167 9.95 -21.92 -4.84
N ARG A 168 8.65 -21.59 -4.83
CA ARG A 168 7.96 -21.02 -5.99
C ARG A 168 8.21 -19.54 -6.11
N LEU A 169 8.28 -19.06 -7.36
CA LEU A 169 8.38 -17.64 -7.67
C LEU A 169 7.03 -16.95 -7.44
N MET A 170 7.05 -15.87 -6.67
CA MET A 170 5.87 -15.11 -6.30
C MET A 170 5.78 -13.83 -7.13
N PHE A 171 5.31 -13.95 -8.36
CA PHE A 171 5.15 -12.81 -9.27
C PHE A 171 4.12 -11.81 -8.71
N GLY A 172 4.42 -10.52 -8.88
CA GLY A 172 3.55 -9.42 -8.44
C GLY A 172 3.54 -9.16 -6.93
N ARG A 173 4.21 -9.99 -6.12
CA ARG A 173 4.41 -9.73 -4.70
C ARG A 173 5.70 -8.97 -4.45
N ARG A 174 5.67 -8.09 -3.45
CA ARG A 174 6.81 -7.27 -3.04
C ARG A 174 6.96 -7.35 -1.51
N TYR A 175 8.19 -7.28 -1.02
CA TYR A 175 8.45 -7.08 0.40
C TYR A 175 7.98 -5.68 0.80
N SER A 176 7.42 -5.56 2.00
CA SER A 176 6.94 -4.29 2.57
C SER A 176 8.07 -3.42 3.12
N GLU A 177 7.69 -2.21 3.56
CA GLU A 177 8.55 -1.29 4.31
C GLU A 177 9.84 -0.88 3.60
N GLY A 178 9.85 -0.83 2.27
CA GLY A 178 11.02 -0.44 1.48
C GLY A 178 12.08 -1.53 1.32
N LEU A 179 11.90 -2.73 1.89
CA LEU A 179 12.87 -3.81 1.74
C LEU A 179 13.03 -4.27 0.29
N HIS A 180 11.93 -4.31 -0.48
CA HIS A 180 11.99 -4.70 -1.88
C HIS A 180 12.83 -3.71 -2.70
N GLN A 181 12.61 -2.42 -2.51
CA GLN A 181 13.37 -1.34 -3.13
C GLN A 181 14.86 -1.36 -2.71
N ALA A 182 15.14 -1.70 -1.45
CA ALA A 182 16.51 -1.87 -0.97
C ALA A 182 17.22 -3.04 -1.66
N ILE A 183 16.50 -4.13 -1.96
CA ILE A 183 17.01 -5.26 -2.75
C ILE A 183 17.21 -4.87 -4.22
N GLU A 184 16.26 -4.13 -4.81
CA GLU A 184 16.40 -3.60 -6.17
C GLU A 184 17.65 -2.71 -6.29
N ALA A 185 17.88 -1.83 -5.32
CA ALA A 185 19.09 -1.00 -5.25
C ALA A 185 20.38 -1.82 -5.10
N LYS A 186 20.35 -2.87 -4.27
CA LYS A 186 21.47 -3.80 -4.09
C LYS A 186 21.85 -4.52 -5.38
N GLU A 187 20.83 -4.98 -6.14
CA GLU A 187 21.04 -5.71 -7.39
C GLU A 187 21.28 -4.79 -8.59
N GLY A 188 21.13 -3.46 -8.42
CA GLY A 188 21.33 -2.48 -9.48
C GLY A 188 20.25 -2.53 -10.57
N VAL A 189 19.08 -3.08 -10.26
CA VAL A 189 17.91 -3.08 -11.14
C VAL A 189 17.08 -1.82 -10.94
N LYS A 190 16.09 -1.60 -11.80
CA LYS A 190 15.19 -0.44 -11.67
C LYS A 190 14.44 -0.49 -10.35
N ILE A 191 14.59 0.56 -9.53
CA ILE A 191 13.85 0.73 -8.29
C ILE A 191 12.43 1.19 -8.63
N GLU A 192 11.44 0.34 -8.33
CA GLU A 192 10.04 0.70 -8.51
C GLU A 192 9.53 1.52 -7.31
N LYS A 193 8.68 2.50 -7.60
CA LYS A 193 8.09 3.35 -6.56
C LYS A 193 7.17 2.52 -5.68
N GLU A 194 7.18 2.81 -4.38
CA GLU A 194 6.12 2.34 -3.50
C GLU A 194 4.77 2.93 -3.93
N SER A 195 3.73 2.11 -3.83
CA SER A 195 2.36 2.60 -3.93
C SER A 195 1.86 2.88 -2.52
N GLN A 196 1.39 4.09 -2.29
CA GLN A 196 0.76 4.50 -1.04
C GLN A 196 -0.75 4.39 -1.17
N THR A 197 -1.42 3.82 -0.18
CA THR A 197 -2.89 3.89 -0.10
C THR A 197 -3.30 5.32 0.20
N LEU A 198 -3.98 5.95 -0.75
CA LEU A 198 -4.46 7.33 -0.64
C LEU A 198 -5.83 7.41 0.03
N ALA A 199 -6.71 6.47 -0.29
CA ALA A 199 -8.05 6.40 0.28
C ALA A 199 -8.54 4.95 0.31
N THR A 200 -9.32 4.61 1.34
CA THR A 200 -9.94 3.30 1.46
C THR A 200 -11.28 3.38 2.19
N ILE A 201 -12.24 2.56 1.79
CA ILE A 201 -13.52 2.37 2.48
C ILE A 201 -14.07 0.97 2.19
N THR A 202 -14.79 0.38 3.14
CA THR A 202 -15.57 -0.84 2.92
C THR A 202 -17.00 -0.50 2.51
N PHE A 203 -17.69 -1.40 1.80
CA PHE A 203 -19.11 -1.20 1.45
C PHE A 203 -19.97 -0.98 2.68
N GLN A 204 -19.75 -1.76 3.74
CA GLN A 204 -20.48 -1.60 5.00
C GLN A 204 -20.37 -0.18 5.57
N ASN A 205 -19.16 0.38 5.61
CA ASN A 205 -18.94 1.71 6.13
C ASN A 205 -19.53 2.78 5.22
N TYR A 206 -19.44 2.60 3.90
CA TYR A 206 -19.98 3.54 2.94
C TYR A 206 -21.51 3.60 3.02
N PHE A 207 -22.19 2.46 2.93
CA PHE A 207 -23.66 2.44 2.92
C PHE A 207 -24.28 2.85 4.27
N ARG A 208 -23.56 2.71 5.38
CA ARG A 208 -23.99 3.26 6.70
C ARG A 208 -24.13 4.78 6.73
N MET A 209 -23.54 5.49 5.81
CA MET A 209 -23.62 6.96 5.75
C MET A 209 -24.93 7.45 5.13
N TYR A 210 -25.70 6.59 4.46
CA TYR A 210 -27.03 6.97 3.96
C TYR A 210 -28.02 7.15 5.09
N ASN A 211 -28.82 8.22 5.01
CA ASN A 211 -29.90 8.47 5.97
C ASN A 211 -30.96 7.37 5.95
N LYS A 212 -31.21 6.79 4.77
CA LYS A 212 -32.15 5.71 4.56
C LYS A 212 -31.56 4.67 3.63
N LEU A 213 -31.66 3.41 4.02
CA LEU A 213 -31.15 2.28 3.27
C LEU A 213 -32.24 1.22 3.11
N ALA A 214 -32.35 0.65 1.91
CA ALA A 214 -33.15 -0.52 1.63
C ALA A 214 -32.36 -1.48 0.77
N GLY A 215 -32.67 -2.75 0.83
CA GLY A 215 -32.02 -3.79 0.05
C GLY A 215 -33.07 -4.74 -0.54
N MET A 216 -32.68 -5.44 -1.60
CA MET A 216 -33.43 -6.54 -2.19
C MET A 216 -32.46 -7.64 -2.59
N THR A 217 -32.92 -8.89 -2.45
CA THR A 217 -32.18 -10.08 -2.88
C THR A 217 -33.14 -11.24 -3.08
N GLY A 218 -32.81 -12.15 -3.98
CA GLY A 218 -33.57 -13.40 -4.19
C GLY A 218 -33.41 -14.38 -3.03
N THR A 219 -32.38 -14.23 -2.20
CA THR A 219 -32.00 -15.16 -1.09
C THR A 219 -32.30 -14.59 0.30
N ALA A 220 -33.09 -13.50 0.40
CA ALA A 220 -33.35 -12.80 1.65
C ALA A 220 -33.84 -13.71 2.80
N LYS A 221 -34.61 -14.75 2.49
CA LYS A 221 -35.16 -15.67 3.49
C LYS A 221 -34.09 -16.65 4.02
N THR A 222 -33.13 -17.04 3.21
CA THR A 222 -32.03 -17.93 3.61
C THR A 222 -31.01 -17.22 4.48
N GLU A 223 -30.80 -15.93 4.25
CA GLU A 223 -29.83 -15.07 4.93
C GLU A 223 -30.49 -14.20 6.04
N GLU A 224 -31.75 -14.49 6.42
CA GLU A 224 -32.51 -13.65 7.38
C GLU A 224 -31.78 -13.45 8.72
N ASP A 225 -31.09 -14.48 9.22
CA ASP A 225 -30.38 -14.43 10.50
C ASP A 225 -29.13 -13.52 10.44
N GLU A 226 -28.52 -13.34 9.27
CA GLU A 226 -27.37 -12.47 9.07
C GLU A 226 -27.74 -11.00 8.89
N PHE A 227 -28.98 -10.73 8.49
CA PHE A 227 -29.52 -9.36 8.39
C PHE A 227 -30.06 -8.78 9.71
N ARG A 228 -30.23 -9.59 10.74
CA ARG A 228 -30.69 -9.20 12.08
C ARG A 228 -29.55 -8.82 13.01
#